data_e55e1b3bf1051b54f18c86b9ad19e3ae
#
_entry.id   e55e1b3bf1051b54f18c86b9ad19e3ae
#
_cell.length_a   1.000
_cell.length_b   1.000
_cell.length_c   1.000
_cell.angle_alpha   90.00
_cell.angle_beta   90.00
_cell.angle_gamma   90.00
#
_symmetry.space_group_name_H-M   'P 1'
#
loop_
_entity.id
_entity.type
_entity.pdbx_description
1 polymer ?
#
loop_
_entity_poly.entity_id
_entity_poly.type
_entity_poly.pdbx_seq_one_letter_code
_entity_poly.pdbx_strand_id
1 'polypeptide(L)'
;MKLHLFIAACLIAFANPGFAQGDKQDVDMRVILLGTGGPEMSSNRFGYATLVEAGGQKLLFDAGRGVMQRIYESRVSVTSVTTVFLTHLHSDHIEGLPSLWMTPWFLLGRTEPLHIWGPKGTAKMISGMQSMYAHDMEHRVNRFNKLENLVPIVKEISEGDIYNKDGVKVTAFPVWHDDGNPAFGYKISYKGRNVVLSGDTTYSENVVKYGRNADLIVHNVIAMPEHLTKAPEMGPILAKLTTPEQAARVFKETAPKMVVFSHIVKKELHGLHGDDVVIEMTRKAGYTGPLEMGYDRMIIEIGSSVSVYQPTVTFNLPDLDKKERYEN
;
A
#
# COMPACT_ATOMS: atom_id res chain seq x y z
N MET A 1 6.72 -2.56 85.21
CA MET A 1 5.55 -2.11 84.42
C MET A 1 5.96 -2.09 82.99
N LYS A 2 5.67 -3.13 82.19
CA LYS A 2 6.03 -3.20 80.77
C LYS A 2 4.79 -2.88 79.96
N LEU A 3 4.85 -1.82 79.19
CA LEU A 3 3.82 -1.33 78.31
C LEU A 3 3.95 -2.05 76.97
N HIS A 4 2.94 -2.83 76.54
CA HIS A 4 2.89 -3.52 75.27
C HIS A 4 2.11 -2.64 74.29
N LEU A 5 2.82 -2.15 73.25
CA LEU A 5 2.23 -1.39 72.17
C LEU A 5 1.76 -2.38 71.08
N PHE A 6 0.43 -2.47 70.86
CA PHE A 6 -0.15 -3.21 69.74
C PHE A 6 -0.17 -2.32 68.49
N ILE A 7 0.59 -2.68 67.46
CA ILE A 7 0.51 -2.07 66.14
C ILE A 7 -0.49 -2.89 65.28
N ALA A 8 -1.64 -2.31 65.01
CA ALA A 8 -2.61 -2.88 64.06
C ALA A 8 -2.16 -2.54 62.66
N ALA A 9 -1.76 -3.56 61.87
CA ALA A 9 -1.45 -3.41 60.46
C ALA A 9 -2.75 -3.43 59.63
N CYS A 10 -3.18 -2.28 59.13
CA CYS A 10 -4.23 -2.19 58.09
C CYS A 10 -3.68 -2.66 56.73
N LEU A 11 -4.06 -3.83 56.28
CA LEU A 11 -3.86 -4.31 54.92
C LEU A 11 -4.86 -3.58 53.99
N ILE A 12 -4.39 -2.55 53.29
CA ILE A 12 -5.14 -1.95 52.20
C ILE A 12 -4.91 -2.82 50.94
N ALA A 13 -5.95 -3.63 50.61
CA ALA A 13 -5.97 -4.36 49.35
C ALA A 13 -6.17 -3.34 48.17
N PHE A 14 -5.10 -3.04 47.42
CA PHE A 14 -5.22 -2.38 46.17
C PHE A 14 -5.86 -3.34 45.16
N ALA A 15 -7.15 -3.13 44.87
CA ALA A 15 -7.78 -3.71 43.71
C ALA A 15 -7.12 -3.11 42.48
N ASN A 16 -6.29 -3.87 41.75
CA ASN A 16 -5.87 -3.51 40.42
C ASN A 16 -7.11 -3.40 39.54
N PRO A 17 -7.39 -2.26 38.90
CA PRO A 17 -8.37 -2.22 37.84
C PRO A 17 -7.82 -3.13 36.73
N GLY A 18 -8.45 -4.30 36.56
CA GLY A 18 -8.17 -5.16 35.44
C GLY A 18 -8.31 -4.32 34.17
N PHE A 19 -7.22 -4.13 33.45
CA PHE A 19 -7.28 -3.69 32.08
C PHE A 19 -8.15 -4.72 31.37
N ALA A 20 -9.35 -4.33 30.99
CA ALA A 20 -10.17 -5.10 30.09
C ALA A 20 -9.30 -5.41 28.87
N GLN A 21 -8.97 -6.67 28.70
CA GLN A 21 -8.31 -7.19 27.53
C GLN A 21 -9.35 -7.00 26.43
N GLY A 22 -9.24 -5.86 25.70
CA GLY A 22 -10.11 -5.60 24.56
C GLY A 22 -10.06 -6.84 23.68
N ASP A 23 -11.24 -7.36 23.32
CA ASP A 23 -11.37 -8.48 22.41
C ASP A 23 -10.40 -8.25 21.24
N LYS A 24 -9.46 -9.17 21.02
CA LYS A 24 -8.59 -9.14 19.84
C LYS A 24 -9.54 -9.19 18.65
N GLN A 25 -9.75 -8.06 18.02
CA GLN A 25 -10.55 -7.97 16.82
C GLN A 25 -9.96 -8.95 15.80
N ASP A 26 -10.80 -9.86 15.29
CA ASP A 26 -10.36 -10.82 14.28
C ASP A 26 -10.02 -10.04 13.00
N VAL A 27 -8.73 -9.85 12.71
CA VAL A 27 -8.24 -9.13 11.54
C VAL A 27 -8.20 -10.10 10.37
N ASP A 28 -9.11 -9.92 9.42
CA ASP A 28 -9.17 -10.74 8.21
C ASP A 28 -8.15 -10.26 7.16
N MET A 29 -8.00 -8.93 7.00
CA MET A 29 -7.07 -8.32 6.05
C MET A 29 -6.32 -7.17 6.71
N ARG A 30 -5.06 -6.96 6.29
CA ARG A 30 -4.25 -5.81 6.67
C ARG A 30 -3.71 -5.13 5.41
N VAL A 31 -3.92 -3.83 5.30
CA VAL A 31 -3.42 -3.00 4.21
C VAL A 31 -2.37 -2.06 4.76
N ILE A 32 -1.22 -1.99 4.11
CA ILE A 32 -0.11 -1.11 4.48
C ILE A 32 0.19 -0.21 3.28
N LEU A 33 0.06 1.09 3.47
CA LEU A 33 0.46 2.07 2.46
C LEU A 33 1.97 2.25 2.54
N LEU A 34 2.72 1.57 1.69
CA LEU A 34 4.19 1.62 1.70
C LEU A 34 4.72 2.94 1.13
N GLY A 35 4.04 3.50 0.14
CA GLY A 35 4.33 4.80 -0.42
C GLY A 35 3.04 5.48 -0.87
N THR A 36 2.88 6.74 -0.53
CA THR A 36 1.64 7.51 -0.75
C THR A 36 1.82 8.72 -1.65
N GLY A 37 3.04 8.96 -2.16
CA GLY A 37 3.36 10.02 -3.12
C GLY A 37 3.10 9.60 -4.56
N GLY A 38 2.99 10.59 -5.43
CA GLY A 38 3.05 10.47 -6.87
C GLY A 38 4.49 10.63 -7.39
N PRO A 39 4.67 11.14 -8.64
CA PRO A 39 5.99 11.29 -9.24
C PRO A 39 6.85 12.38 -8.58
N GLU A 40 6.25 13.32 -7.86
CA GLU A 40 6.98 14.43 -7.24
C GLU A 40 7.94 13.95 -6.16
N MET A 41 9.10 14.61 -6.05
CA MET A 41 10.08 14.35 -5.00
C MET A 41 9.53 14.80 -3.64
N SER A 42 9.52 13.90 -2.67
CA SER A 42 9.12 14.16 -1.29
C SER A 42 10.01 13.38 -0.33
N SER A 43 10.38 13.97 0.78
CA SER A 43 11.06 13.28 1.89
C SER A 43 10.09 12.48 2.76
N ASN A 44 8.81 12.81 2.74
CA ASN A 44 7.79 12.26 3.64
C ASN A 44 6.87 11.24 2.97
N ARG A 45 6.82 11.23 1.64
CA ARG A 45 6.00 10.33 0.84
C ARG A 45 6.85 9.70 -0.25
N PHE A 46 7.03 8.40 -0.19
CA PHE A 46 7.73 7.64 -1.22
C PHE A 46 6.79 7.33 -2.40
N GLY A 47 7.34 6.79 -3.48
CA GLY A 47 6.59 6.43 -4.67
C GLY A 47 5.49 5.40 -4.35
N TYR A 48 4.41 5.47 -5.10
CA TYR A 48 3.20 4.70 -4.80
C TYR A 48 3.45 3.19 -4.70
N ALA A 49 3.05 2.62 -3.58
CA ALA A 49 3.04 1.18 -3.34
C ALA A 49 2.11 0.83 -2.18
N THR A 50 1.31 -0.21 -2.34
CA THR A 50 0.38 -0.70 -1.31
C THR A 50 0.55 -2.20 -1.11
N LEU A 51 0.76 -2.64 0.13
CA LEU A 51 0.80 -4.06 0.49
C LEU A 51 -0.53 -4.48 1.11
N VAL A 52 -1.10 -5.58 0.61
CA VAL A 52 -2.29 -6.21 1.19
C VAL A 52 -1.91 -7.59 1.71
N GLU A 53 -2.14 -7.84 3.00
CA GLU A 53 -1.96 -9.12 3.64
C GLU A 53 -3.34 -9.75 3.92
N ALA A 54 -3.59 -10.93 3.38
CA ALA A 54 -4.83 -11.69 3.55
C ALA A 54 -4.58 -13.19 3.31
N GLY A 55 -5.19 -14.07 4.07
CA GLY A 55 -5.09 -15.52 3.87
C GLY A 55 -3.66 -16.06 3.83
N GLY A 56 -2.73 -15.46 4.57
CA GLY A 56 -1.30 -15.79 4.54
C GLY A 56 -0.55 -15.27 3.29
N GLN A 57 -1.26 -14.64 2.34
CA GLN A 57 -0.64 -14.03 1.16
C GLN A 57 -0.18 -12.60 1.44
N LYS A 58 0.90 -12.18 0.81
CA LYS A 58 1.41 -10.79 0.78
C LYS A 58 1.40 -10.31 -0.66
N LEU A 59 0.45 -9.46 -0.97
CA LEU A 59 0.16 -8.97 -2.32
C LEU A 59 0.59 -7.50 -2.41
N LEU A 60 1.63 -7.22 -3.17
CA LEU A 60 2.13 -5.87 -3.41
C LEU A 60 1.46 -5.29 -4.66
N PHE A 61 0.88 -4.13 -4.53
CA PHE A 61 0.29 -3.35 -5.63
C PHE A 61 1.17 -2.13 -5.89
N ASP A 62 1.78 -2.11 -7.07
CA ASP A 62 2.84 -1.23 -7.49
C ASP A 62 4.12 -1.30 -6.63
N ALA A 63 5.20 -0.83 -7.18
CA ALA A 63 6.53 -0.87 -6.57
C ALA A 63 7.27 0.44 -6.85
N GLY A 64 6.73 1.54 -6.36
CA GLY A 64 7.32 2.86 -6.51
C GLY A 64 8.63 3.01 -5.74
N ARG A 65 9.28 4.14 -5.95
CA ARG A 65 10.58 4.49 -5.36
C ARG A 65 10.57 4.27 -3.84
N GLY A 66 11.53 3.47 -3.33
CA GLY A 66 11.73 3.20 -1.91
C GLY A 66 10.84 2.11 -1.32
N VAL A 67 10.10 1.36 -2.14
CA VAL A 67 9.19 0.30 -1.67
C VAL A 67 9.88 -0.70 -0.75
N MET A 68 11.10 -1.16 -1.09
CA MET A 68 11.83 -2.14 -0.29
C MET A 68 12.15 -1.61 1.11
N GLN A 69 12.58 -0.36 1.24
CA GLN A 69 12.83 0.29 2.52
C GLN A 69 11.54 0.39 3.36
N ARG A 70 10.43 0.73 2.72
CA ARG A 70 9.14 0.84 3.43
C ARG A 70 8.59 -0.51 3.87
N ILE A 71 8.80 -1.60 3.10
CA ILE A 71 8.48 -2.96 3.54
C ILE A 71 9.29 -3.30 4.80
N TYR A 72 10.60 -3.06 4.79
CA TYR A 72 11.48 -3.31 5.92
C TYR A 72 11.07 -2.50 7.18
N GLU A 73 10.85 -1.20 7.02
CA GLU A 73 10.41 -0.30 8.10
C GLU A 73 9.01 -0.68 8.65
N SER A 74 8.16 -1.30 7.83
CA SER A 74 6.85 -1.83 8.25
C SER A 74 6.94 -3.17 8.97
N ARG A 75 8.15 -3.67 9.24
CA ARG A 75 8.43 -4.95 9.89
C ARG A 75 7.81 -6.14 9.16
N VAL A 76 7.78 -6.05 7.84
CA VAL A 76 7.43 -7.15 6.95
C VAL A 76 8.72 -7.72 6.37
N SER A 77 8.87 -9.04 6.37
CA SER A 77 10.03 -9.66 5.71
C SER A 77 10.00 -9.39 4.21
N VAL A 78 11.04 -8.72 3.71
CA VAL A 78 11.16 -8.35 2.30
C VAL A 78 11.20 -9.59 1.40
N THR A 79 11.81 -10.68 1.89
CA THR A 79 11.90 -11.96 1.15
C THR A 79 10.54 -12.65 0.98
N SER A 80 9.56 -12.32 1.83
CA SER A 80 8.22 -12.89 1.77
C SER A 80 7.26 -12.17 0.81
N VAL A 81 7.67 -11.01 0.27
CA VAL A 81 6.88 -10.25 -0.72
C VAL A 81 7.33 -10.68 -2.12
N THR A 82 6.67 -11.69 -2.66
CA THR A 82 7.02 -12.29 -3.96
C THR A 82 5.93 -12.12 -5.02
N THR A 83 4.77 -11.58 -4.66
CA THR A 83 3.61 -11.40 -5.56
C THR A 83 3.36 -9.91 -5.78
N VAL A 84 3.51 -9.44 -7.01
CA VAL A 84 3.41 -8.03 -7.40
C VAL A 84 2.34 -7.85 -8.48
N PHE A 85 1.48 -6.86 -8.30
CA PHE A 85 0.48 -6.42 -9.27
C PHE A 85 0.80 -4.98 -9.67
N LEU A 86 0.93 -4.71 -10.95
CA LEU A 86 1.19 -3.38 -11.47
C LEU A 86 -0.11 -2.78 -12.02
N THR A 87 -0.46 -1.57 -11.58
CA THR A 87 -1.63 -0.85 -12.10
C THR A 87 -1.39 -0.39 -13.53
N HIS A 88 -0.24 0.19 -13.80
CA HIS A 88 0.24 0.66 -15.09
C HIS A 88 1.78 0.77 -15.07
N LEU A 89 2.39 1.29 -16.15
CA LEU A 89 3.86 1.23 -16.30
C LEU A 89 4.54 2.60 -16.23
N HIS A 90 3.95 3.61 -15.58
CA HIS A 90 4.67 4.84 -15.27
C HIS A 90 5.79 4.59 -14.27
N SER A 91 6.85 5.38 -14.36
CA SER A 91 8.08 5.17 -13.60
C SER A 91 7.86 5.19 -12.09
N ASP A 92 7.06 6.09 -11.58
CA ASP A 92 6.77 6.24 -10.15
C ASP A 92 6.02 5.05 -9.52
N HIS A 93 5.48 4.14 -10.36
CA HIS A 93 4.87 2.88 -9.95
C HIS A 93 5.81 1.66 -10.05
N ILE A 94 6.98 1.80 -10.71
CA ILE A 94 7.89 0.68 -10.98
C ILE A 94 9.35 0.95 -10.58
N GLU A 95 9.72 2.17 -10.23
CA GLU A 95 11.12 2.56 -9.90
C GLU A 95 11.76 1.73 -8.81
N GLY A 96 11.00 1.23 -7.84
CA GLY A 96 11.47 0.39 -6.74
C GLY A 96 11.59 -1.10 -7.10
N LEU A 97 11.00 -1.53 -8.22
CA LEU A 97 10.97 -2.93 -8.60
C LEU A 97 12.36 -3.56 -8.77
N PRO A 98 13.36 -2.91 -9.37
CA PRO A 98 14.70 -3.47 -9.49
C PRO A 98 15.33 -3.78 -8.12
N SER A 99 15.19 -2.91 -7.13
CA SER A 99 15.74 -3.16 -5.80
C SER A 99 15.02 -4.30 -5.07
N LEU A 100 13.69 -4.36 -5.17
CA LEU A 100 12.88 -5.46 -4.63
C LEU A 100 13.19 -6.80 -5.32
N TRP A 101 13.55 -6.78 -6.59
CA TRP A 101 13.89 -7.94 -7.37
C TRP A 101 15.29 -8.48 -7.04
N MET A 102 16.32 -7.62 -7.05
CA MET A 102 17.72 -8.02 -6.91
C MET A 102 18.13 -8.25 -5.45
N THR A 103 17.96 -7.25 -4.58
CA THR A 103 18.55 -7.26 -3.24
C THR A 103 18.09 -8.43 -2.36
N PRO A 104 16.80 -8.80 -2.30
CA PRO A 104 16.37 -9.94 -1.50
C PRO A 104 16.95 -11.27 -2.01
N TRP A 105 17.16 -11.41 -3.30
CA TRP A 105 17.74 -12.60 -3.89
C TRP A 105 19.20 -12.80 -3.49
N PHE A 106 20.07 -11.81 -3.73
CA PHE A 106 21.50 -12.03 -3.50
C PHE A 106 21.93 -11.80 -2.04
N LEU A 107 21.24 -10.95 -1.29
CA LEU A 107 21.65 -10.56 0.06
C LEU A 107 20.84 -11.25 1.16
N LEU A 108 19.50 -11.35 0.98
CA LEU A 108 18.58 -11.77 2.04
C LEU A 108 18.12 -13.24 1.89
N GLY A 109 18.56 -13.94 0.85
CA GLY A 109 18.28 -15.37 0.64
C GLY A 109 16.89 -15.72 0.15
N ARG A 110 16.25 -14.83 -0.60
CA ARG A 110 15.00 -15.18 -1.27
C ARG A 110 15.22 -16.32 -2.25
N THR A 111 14.43 -17.39 -2.09
CA THR A 111 14.49 -18.59 -2.95
C THR A 111 13.33 -18.67 -3.94
N GLU A 112 12.31 -17.81 -3.78
CA GLU A 112 11.17 -17.74 -4.68
C GLU A 112 11.36 -16.60 -5.69
N PRO A 113 11.07 -16.81 -6.99
CA PRO A 113 11.07 -15.72 -7.97
C PRO A 113 9.95 -14.72 -7.67
N LEU A 114 10.06 -13.50 -8.22
CA LEU A 114 8.91 -12.60 -8.23
C LEU A 114 7.89 -13.06 -9.26
N HIS A 115 6.63 -13.14 -8.83
CA HIS A 115 5.48 -13.31 -9.69
C HIS A 115 4.89 -11.92 -9.95
N ILE A 116 4.85 -11.49 -11.20
CA ILE A 116 4.45 -10.14 -11.59
C ILE A 116 3.25 -10.20 -12.52
N TRP A 117 2.14 -9.61 -12.08
CA TRP A 117 0.95 -9.37 -12.89
C TRP A 117 0.90 -7.90 -13.27
N GLY A 118 0.71 -7.59 -14.55
CA GLY A 118 0.60 -6.20 -14.98
C GLY A 118 0.00 -6.05 -16.37
N PRO A 119 -0.23 -4.83 -16.83
CA PRO A 119 -0.80 -4.55 -18.13
C PRO A 119 0.10 -5.04 -19.27
N LYS A 120 -0.45 -5.04 -20.48
CA LYS A 120 0.33 -5.30 -21.70
C LYS A 120 1.56 -4.39 -21.76
N GLY A 121 2.73 -4.96 -22.01
CA GLY A 121 4.03 -4.29 -21.98
C GLY A 121 4.89 -4.66 -20.77
N THR A 122 4.29 -5.25 -19.72
CA THR A 122 5.01 -5.70 -18.52
C THR A 122 6.15 -6.68 -18.84
N ALA A 123 5.90 -7.66 -19.70
CA ALA A 123 6.92 -8.63 -20.09
C ALA A 123 8.13 -7.97 -20.78
N LYS A 124 7.87 -6.99 -21.66
CA LYS A 124 8.93 -6.21 -22.32
C LYS A 124 9.72 -5.36 -21.33
N MET A 125 9.03 -4.70 -20.40
CA MET A 125 9.64 -3.89 -19.34
C MET A 125 10.55 -4.76 -18.46
N ILE A 126 10.07 -5.93 -18.01
CA ILE A 126 10.87 -6.86 -17.19
C ILE A 126 12.08 -7.40 -17.97
N SER A 127 11.95 -7.71 -19.25
CA SER A 127 13.10 -8.09 -20.10
C SER A 127 14.15 -6.98 -20.18
N GLY A 128 13.71 -5.72 -20.32
CA GLY A 128 14.61 -4.56 -20.27
C GLY A 128 15.31 -4.42 -18.91
N MET A 129 14.59 -4.60 -17.81
CA MET A 129 15.14 -4.60 -16.46
C MET A 129 16.21 -5.69 -16.28
N GLN A 130 15.95 -6.91 -16.73
CA GLN A 130 16.93 -8.02 -16.69
C GLN A 130 18.18 -7.67 -17.53
N SER A 131 18.00 -7.08 -18.71
CA SER A 131 19.12 -6.65 -19.56
C SER A 131 19.97 -5.58 -18.90
N MET A 132 19.36 -4.61 -18.21
CA MET A 132 20.07 -3.57 -17.45
C MET A 132 20.95 -4.15 -16.34
N TYR A 133 20.53 -5.23 -15.70
CA TYR A 133 21.25 -5.89 -14.60
C TYR A 133 22.05 -7.13 -15.03
N ALA A 134 22.17 -7.41 -16.33
CA ALA A 134 22.79 -8.64 -16.85
C ALA A 134 24.19 -8.88 -16.27
N HIS A 135 25.04 -7.83 -16.21
CA HIS A 135 26.39 -7.93 -15.65
C HIS A 135 26.36 -8.35 -14.16
N ASP A 136 25.53 -7.71 -13.34
CA ASP A 136 25.45 -8.01 -11.90
C ASP A 136 24.87 -9.42 -11.65
N MET A 137 23.86 -9.81 -12.46
CA MET A 137 23.29 -11.15 -12.40
C MET A 137 24.35 -12.22 -12.67
N GLU A 138 25.13 -12.08 -13.76
CA GLU A 138 26.16 -13.02 -14.16
C GLU A 138 27.21 -13.24 -13.05
N HIS A 139 27.63 -12.16 -12.37
CA HIS A 139 28.67 -12.22 -11.34
C HIS A 139 28.16 -12.67 -9.96
N ARG A 140 26.85 -12.60 -9.70
CA ARG A 140 26.26 -13.03 -8.43
C ARG A 140 25.69 -14.45 -8.43
N VAL A 141 25.49 -15.06 -9.61
CA VAL A 141 25.03 -16.44 -9.70
C VAL A 141 26.09 -17.39 -9.13
N ASN A 142 25.71 -18.19 -8.15
CA ASN A 142 26.56 -19.16 -7.48
C ASN A 142 25.70 -20.27 -6.84
N ARG A 143 26.33 -21.16 -6.03
CA ARG A 143 25.61 -22.28 -5.38
C ARG A 143 24.48 -21.83 -4.42
N PHE A 144 24.52 -20.61 -3.92
CA PHE A 144 23.51 -20.05 -3.00
C PHE A 144 22.48 -19.19 -3.75
N ASN A 145 22.95 -18.40 -4.72
CA ASN A 145 22.14 -17.48 -5.51
C ASN A 145 21.86 -18.11 -6.88
N LYS A 146 20.82 -18.93 -6.94
CA LYS A 146 20.45 -19.63 -8.17
C LYS A 146 19.66 -18.71 -9.11
N LEU A 147 19.97 -18.78 -10.40
CA LEU A 147 19.31 -17.99 -11.44
C LEU A 147 17.79 -18.26 -11.49
N GLU A 148 17.38 -19.50 -11.29
CA GLU A 148 15.97 -19.91 -11.27
C GLU A 148 15.14 -19.17 -10.22
N ASN A 149 15.77 -18.76 -9.10
CA ASN A 149 15.13 -18.00 -8.04
C ASN A 149 15.06 -16.49 -8.35
N LEU A 150 15.76 -16.05 -9.38
CA LEU A 150 15.81 -14.64 -9.76
C LEU A 150 14.88 -14.33 -10.92
N VAL A 151 14.80 -15.19 -11.95
CA VAL A 151 14.04 -14.90 -13.16
C VAL A 151 12.54 -14.68 -12.83
N PRO A 152 11.99 -13.47 -13.05
CA PRO A 152 10.60 -13.20 -12.69
C PRO A 152 9.63 -14.00 -13.56
N ILE A 153 8.52 -14.41 -12.97
CA ILE A 153 7.39 -15.04 -13.67
C ILE A 153 6.38 -13.95 -13.97
N VAL A 154 6.21 -13.60 -15.24
CA VAL A 154 5.37 -12.49 -15.66
C VAL A 154 4.08 -12.97 -16.28
N LYS A 155 2.96 -12.34 -15.91
CA LYS A 155 1.65 -12.54 -16.52
C LYS A 155 1.04 -11.19 -16.90
N GLU A 156 0.89 -10.92 -18.18
CA GLU A 156 0.12 -9.79 -18.66
C GLU A 156 -1.37 -10.05 -18.49
N ILE A 157 -2.08 -9.06 -17.98
CA ILE A 157 -3.47 -9.18 -17.54
C ILE A 157 -4.44 -8.41 -18.43
N SER A 158 -5.71 -8.77 -18.30
CA SER A 158 -6.89 -8.04 -18.78
C SER A 158 -7.92 -7.98 -17.66
N GLU A 159 -9.08 -7.34 -17.90
CA GLU A 159 -10.19 -7.29 -16.95
C GLU A 159 -10.63 -8.68 -16.51
N GLY A 160 -10.95 -8.84 -15.24
CA GLY A 160 -11.51 -10.05 -14.64
C GLY A 160 -10.72 -10.56 -13.43
N ASP A 161 -11.04 -11.77 -13.02
CA ASP A 161 -10.37 -12.45 -11.90
C ASP A 161 -9.00 -12.98 -12.36
N ILE A 162 -7.93 -12.35 -11.87
CA ILE A 162 -6.56 -12.63 -12.31
C ILE A 162 -5.75 -13.49 -11.33
N TYR A 163 -6.20 -13.55 -10.07
CA TYR A 163 -5.53 -14.29 -9.00
C TYR A 163 -6.56 -14.89 -8.05
N ASN A 164 -6.35 -16.16 -7.67
CA ASN A 164 -7.16 -16.85 -6.67
C ASN A 164 -6.28 -17.87 -5.95
N LYS A 165 -5.95 -17.63 -4.68
CA LYS A 165 -5.13 -18.51 -3.87
C LYS A 165 -5.50 -18.37 -2.39
N ASP A 166 -5.63 -19.49 -1.68
CA ASP A 166 -5.93 -19.55 -0.24
C ASP A 166 -7.16 -18.72 0.17
N GLY A 167 -8.18 -18.67 -0.71
CA GLY A 167 -9.40 -17.90 -0.51
C GLY A 167 -9.27 -16.41 -0.81
N VAL A 168 -8.08 -15.92 -1.12
CA VAL A 168 -7.83 -14.53 -1.56
C VAL A 168 -8.02 -14.44 -3.06
N LYS A 169 -8.91 -13.54 -3.48
CA LYS A 169 -9.19 -13.27 -4.89
C LYS A 169 -8.80 -11.84 -5.25
N VAL A 170 -8.13 -11.66 -6.41
CA VAL A 170 -7.86 -10.34 -7.00
C VAL A 170 -8.55 -10.24 -8.35
N THR A 171 -9.38 -9.23 -8.49
CA THR A 171 -10.06 -8.85 -9.73
C THR A 171 -9.45 -7.56 -10.25
N ALA A 172 -8.95 -7.55 -11.48
CA ALA A 172 -8.50 -6.35 -12.18
C ALA A 172 -9.66 -5.74 -12.96
N PHE A 173 -9.76 -4.42 -12.97
CA PHE A 173 -10.73 -3.68 -13.78
C PHE A 173 -10.08 -2.46 -14.44
N PRO A 174 -10.41 -2.15 -15.71
CA PRO A 174 -9.80 -1.03 -16.40
C PRO A 174 -10.22 0.30 -15.79
N VAL A 175 -9.28 1.22 -15.72
CA VAL A 175 -9.49 2.62 -15.36
C VAL A 175 -8.87 3.52 -16.42
N TRP A 176 -9.17 4.82 -16.39
CA TRP A 176 -8.66 5.77 -17.38
C TRP A 176 -7.55 6.64 -16.80
N HIS A 177 -6.36 6.53 -17.39
CA HIS A 177 -5.17 7.30 -17.00
C HIS A 177 -4.40 7.83 -18.22
N ASP A 178 -5.10 8.30 -19.22
CA ASP A 178 -4.58 8.94 -20.45
C ASP A 178 -3.32 8.24 -21.02
N ASP A 179 -2.15 8.85 -20.92
CA ASP A 179 -0.88 8.32 -21.41
C ASP A 179 -0.33 7.10 -20.61
N GLY A 180 -0.92 6.81 -19.46
CA GLY A 180 -0.62 5.62 -18.65
C GLY A 180 -1.40 4.36 -19.04
N ASN A 181 -2.28 4.44 -20.05
CA ASN A 181 -3.09 3.29 -20.45
C ASN A 181 -2.25 2.23 -21.21
N PRO A 182 -2.57 0.91 -21.04
CA PRO A 182 -3.67 0.37 -20.24
C PRO A 182 -3.39 0.45 -18.74
N ALA A 183 -4.36 0.96 -17.98
CA ALA A 183 -4.30 1.12 -16.55
C ALA A 183 -5.43 0.34 -15.84
N PHE A 184 -5.14 -0.19 -14.66
CA PHE A 184 -6.05 -1.02 -13.88
C PHE A 184 -6.22 -0.53 -12.44
N GLY A 185 -7.45 -0.60 -11.95
CA GLY A 185 -7.75 -0.70 -10.53
C GLY A 185 -7.87 -2.17 -10.12
N TYR A 186 -7.81 -2.43 -8.81
CA TYR A 186 -7.90 -3.79 -8.28
C TYR A 186 -8.92 -3.88 -7.15
N LYS A 187 -9.68 -4.99 -7.15
CA LYS A 187 -10.49 -5.40 -6.00
C LYS A 187 -9.89 -6.65 -5.40
N ILE A 188 -9.61 -6.63 -4.11
CA ILE A 188 -9.09 -7.75 -3.34
C ILE A 188 -10.21 -8.21 -2.41
N SER A 189 -10.57 -9.50 -2.48
CA SER A 189 -11.65 -10.10 -1.68
C SER A 189 -11.12 -11.26 -0.85
N TYR A 190 -11.45 -11.29 0.44
CA TYR A 190 -11.14 -12.37 1.35
C TYR A 190 -12.16 -12.44 2.49
N LYS A 191 -12.73 -13.62 2.80
CA LYS A 191 -13.70 -13.84 3.87
C LYS A 191 -14.87 -12.82 3.88
N GLY A 192 -15.36 -12.43 2.72
CA GLY A 192 -16.43 -11.44 2.58
C GLY A 192 -15.99 -9.98 2.75
N ARG A 193 -14.71 -9.71 3.05
CA ARG A 193 -14.13 -8.35 3.06
C ARG A 193 -13.67 -7.96 1.68
N ASN A 194 -13.73 -6.65 1.39
CA ASN A 194 -13.34 -6.12 0.09
C ASN A 194 -12.50 -4.85 0.25
N VAL A 195 -11.32 -4.87 -0.36
CA VAL A 195 -10.44 -3.71 -0.52
C VAL A 195 -10.43 -3.33 -2.00
N VAL A 196 -10.57 -2.06 -2.31
CA VAL A 196 -10.46 -1.54 -3.68
C VAL A 196 -9.35 -0.52 -3.75
N LEU A 197 -8.43 -0.73 -4.71
CA LEU A 197 -7.36 0.19 -5.05
C LEU A 197 -7.70 0.81 -6.40
N SER A 198 -7.82 2.13 -6.47
CA SER A 198 -8.23 2.80 -7.72
C SER A 198 -7.19 2.68 -8.83
N GLY A 199 -5.90 2.52 -8.48
CA GLY A 199 -4.82 2.90 -9.38
C GLY A 199 -4.89 4.40 -9.67
N ASP A 200 -4.16 4.84 -10.69
CA ASP A 200 -4.23 6.20 -11.18
C ASP A 200 -5.39 6.33 -12.17
N THR A 201 -6.28 7.26 -11.90
CA THR A 201 -7.48 7.44 -12.71
C THR A 201 -8.13 8.80 -12.47
N THR A 202 -8.90 9.26 -13.42
CA THR A 202 -9.95 10.28 -13.20
C THR A 202 -11.17 9.63 -12.54
N TYR A 203 -12.33 10.34 -12.48
CA TYR A 203 -13.59 9.67 -12.12
C TYR A 203 -13.79 8.41 -12.98
N SER A 204 -14.05 7.28 -12.34
CA SER A 204 -14.20 5.98 -13.00
C SER A 204 -15.47 5.25 -12.57
N GLU A 205 -16.35 4.95 -13.51
CA GLU A 205 -17.53 4.11 -13.27
C GLU A 205 -17.15 2.70 -12.81
N ASN A 206 -15.99 2.20 -13.22
CA ASN A 206 -15.49 0.90 -12.75
C ASN A 206 -15.07 0.97 -11.28
N VAL A 207 -14.42 2.05 -10.83
CA VAL A 207 -14.16 2.23 -9.40
C VAL A 207 -15.46 2.25 -8.62
N VAL A 208 -16.50 2.93 -9.12
CA VAL A 208 -17.82 2.92 -8.51
C VAL A 208 -18.43 1.51 -8.50
N LYS A 209 -18.41 0.79 -9.63
CA LYS A 209 -18.97 -0.56 -9.77
C LYS A 209 -18.33 -1.54 -8.77
N TYR A 210 -16.99 -1.59 -8.73
CA TYR A 210 -16.25 -2.54 -7.91
C TYR A 210 -16.10 -2.10 -6.45
N GLY A 211 -16.23 -0.78 -6.19
CA GLY A 211 -16.12 -0.17 -4.86
C GLY A 211 -17.40 -0.15 -4.04
N ARG A 212 -18.56 -0.53 -4.59
CA ARG A 212 -19.83 -0.53 -3.85
C ARG A 212 -19.74 -1.34 -2.56
N ASN A 213 -20.04 -0.70 -1.43
CA ASN A 213 -20.00 -1.28 -0.08
C ASN A 213 -18.65 -1.92 0.26
N ALA A 214 -17.53 -1.44 -0.29
CA ALA A 214 -16.21 -1.90 0.07
C ALA A 214 -15.91 -1.60 1.55
N ASP A 215 -15.10 -2.45 2.19
CA ASP A 215 -14.62 -2.16 3.54
C ASP A 215 -13.59 -1.03 3.49
N LEU A 216 -12.74 -1.00 2.45
CA LEU A 216 -11.74 0.04 2.23
C LEU A 216 -11.66 0.41 0.73
N ILE A 217 -11.61 1.69 0.45
CA ILE A 217 -11.16 2.21 -0.85
C ILE A 217 -9.88 3.02 -0.63
N VAL A 218 -8.80 2.64 -1.30
CA VAL A 218 -7.58 3.45 -1.43
C VAL A 218 -7.63 4.13 -2.78
N HIS A 219 -7.63 5.46 -2.80
CA HIS A 219 -7.91 6.25 -4.00
C HIS A 219 -6.85 7.31 -4.27
N ASN A 220 -6.45 7.50 -5.54
CA ASN A 220 -5.59 8.59 -5.94
C ASN A 220 -6.30 9.96 -5.80
N VAL A 221 -5.51 11.02 -5.65
CA VAL A 221 -6.05 12.39 -5.62
C VAL A 221 -5.05 13.40 -6.15
N ILE A 222 -5.55 14.34 -6.95
CA ILE A 222 -4.83 15.57 -7.28
C ILE A 222 -5.60 16.77 -6.75
N ALA A 223 -4.92 17.64 -6.02
CA ALA A 223 -5.52 18.87 -5.49
C ALA A 223 -4.63 20.08 -5.75
N MET A 224 -5.28 21.21 -5.99
CA MET A 224 -4.63 22.51 -6.24
C MET A 224 -5.60 23.66 -5.93
N PRO A 225 -5.10 24.89 -5.71
CA PRO A 225 -5.96 26.07 -5.60
C PRO A 225 -6.78 26.31 -6.87
N GLU A 226 -7.94 26.95 -6.73
CA GLU A 226 -8.90 27.18 -7.84
C GLU A 226 -8.27 27.89 -9.06
N HIS A 227 -7.35 28.84 -8.85
CA HIS A 227 -6.72 29.54 -9.95
C HIS A 227 -5.92 28.60 -10.87
N LEU A 228 -5.35 27.52 -10.35
CA LEU A 228 -4.63 26.51 -11.14
C LEU A 228 -5.57 25.55 -11.88
N THR A 229 -6.76 25.27 -11.35
CA THR A 229 -7.70 24.35 -12.03
C THR A 229 -8.15 24.86 -13.41
N LYS A 230 -8.02 26.16 -13.63
CA LYS A 230 -8.35 26.85 -14.90
C LYS A 230 -7.15 27.12 -15.80
N ALA A 231 -5.93 26.80 -15.31
CA ALA A 231 -4.70 27.03 -16.06
C ALA A 231 -4.53 25.96 -17.15
N PRO A 232 -4.30 26.33 -18.42
CA PRO A 232 -4.22 25.38 -19.52
C PRO A 232 -3.16 24.27 -19.32
N GLU A 233 -2.03 24.60 -18.66
CA GLU A 233 -0.94 23.68 -18.36
C GLU A 233 -1.33 22.59 -17.36
N MET A 234 -2.40 22.78 -16.58
CA MET A 234 -2.93 21.76 -15.66
C MET A 234 -3.89 20.78 -16.35
N GLY A 235 -4.38 21.10 -17.53
CA GLY A 235 -5.30 20.24 -18.28
C GLY A 235 -4.81 18.79 -18.42
N PRO A 236 -3.59 18.53 -18.89
CA PRO A 236 -3.07 17.17 -19.07
C PRO A 236 -3.05 16.34 -17.76
N ILE A 237 -2.70 16.93 -16.61
CA ILE A 237 -2.67 16.20 -15.36
C ILE A 237 -4.08 16.00 -14.77
N LEU A 238 -4.97 16.97 -14.95
CA LEU A 238 -6.38 16.85 -14.56
C LEU A 238 -7.15 15.82 -15.39
N ALA A 239 -6.68 15.56 -16.62
CA ALA A 239 -7.26 14.52 -17.48
C ALA A 239 -6.94 13.09 -17.04
N LYS A 240 -6.04 12.89 -16.09
CA LYS A 240 -5.54 11.56 -15.70
C LYS A 240 -5.58 11.25 -14.20
N LEU A 241 -5.89 12.23 -13.35
CA LEU A 241 -6.00 12.04 -11.90
C LEU A 241 -7.32 12.60 -11.37
N THR A 242 -7.78 12.05 -10.25
CA THR A 242 -9.07 12.38 -9.64
C THR A 242 -8.96 13.62 -8.77
N THR A 243 -9.81 14.64 -8.99
CA THR A 243 -9.94 15.80 -8.10
C THR A 243 -10.73 15.46 -6.84
N PRO A 244 -10.63 16.26 -5.75
CA PRO A 244 -11.45 16.06 -4.54
C PRO A 244 -12.96 16.00 -4.81
N GLU A 245 -13.46 16.77 -5.78
CA GLU A 245 -14.88 16.79 -6.17
C GLU A 245 -15.29 15.48 -6.85
N GLN A 246 -14.45 14.98 -7.76
CA GLN A 246 -14.66 13.69 -8.41
C GLN A 246 -14.58 12.55 -7.40
N ALA A 247 -13.60 12.60 -6.49
CA ALA A 247 -13.44 11.63 -5.42
C ALA A 247 -14.68 11.60 -4.50
N ALA A 248 -15.17 12.77 -4.08
CA ALA A 248 -16.39 12.87 -3.28
C ALA A 248 -17.61 12.23 -3.99
N ARG A 249 -17.70 12.37 -5.31
CA ARG A 249 -18.74 11.71 -6.11
C ARG A 249 -18.58 10.18 -6.05
N VAL A 250 -17.38 9.65 -6.31
CA VAL A 250 -17.08 8.21 -6.21
C VAL A 250 -17.46 7.68 -4.84
N PHE A 251 -17.07 8.36 -3.76
CA PHE A 251 -17.30 7.89 -2.39
C PHE A 251 -18.77 7.92 -1.99
N LYS A 252 -19.54 8.90 -2.46
CA LYS A 252 -21.00 8.93 -2.27
C LYS A 252 -21.70 7.78 -3.00
N GLU A 253 -21.26 7.46 -4.22
CA GLU A 253 -21.85 6.40 -5.05
C GLU A 253 -21.47 4.99 -4.57
N THR A 254 -20.32 4.85 -3.90
CA THR A 254 -19.80 3.55 -3.40
C THR A 254 -20.17 3.25 -1.96
N ALA A 255 -20.38 4.27 -1.11
CA ALA A 255 -20.68 4.16 0.32
C ALA A 255 -19.74 3.19 1.07
N PRO A 256 -18.41 3.35 1.01
CA PRO A 256 -17.47 2.44 1.65
C PRO A 256 -17.43 2.66 3.18
N LYS A 257 -16.94 1.66 3.93
CA LYS A 257 -16.74 1.81 5.38
C LYS A 257 -15.59 2.76 5.73
N MET A 258 -14.57 2.83 4.85
CA MET A 258 -13.41 3.71 5.00
C MET A 258 -12.86 4.09 3.63
N VAL A 259 -12.41 5.32 3.51
CA VAL A 259 -11.62 5.80 2.36
C VAL A 259 -10.29 6.33 2.85
N VAL A 260 -9.23 6.01 2.12
CA VAL A 260 -7.91 6.59 2.35
C VAL A 260 -7.37 7.10 1.03
N PHE A 261 -6.97 8.37 0.99
CA PHE A 261 -6.25 8.91 -0.16
C PHE A 261 -4.81 8.40 -0.18
N SER A 262 -4.36 7.98 -1.35
CA SER A 262 -2.97 7.62 -1.65
C SER A 262 -2.63 8.11 -3.06
N HIS A 263 -1.39 7.96 -3.54
CA HIS A 263 -0.95 8.63 -4.77
C HIS A 263 -1.36 10.11 -4.76
N ILE A 264 -0.85 10.84 -3.76
CA ILE A 264 -1.28 12.19 -3.43
C ILE A 264 -0.43 13.19 -4.20
N VAL A 265 -1.03 13.87 -5.16
CA VAL A 265 -0.44 14.95 -5.93
C VAL A 265 -1.01 16.29 -5.45
N LYS A 266 -0.14 17.21 -5.06
CA LYS A 266 -0.56 18.55 -4.59
C LYS A 266 0.23 19.62 -5.34
N LYS A 267 -0.47 20.56 -5.97
CA LYS A 267 0.14 21.73 -6.60
C LYS A 267 -0.12 22.95 -5.73
N GLU A 268 0.92 23.65 -5.31
CA GLU A 268 0.85 24.84 -4.42
C GLU A 268 0.16 24.59 -3.05
N LEU A 269 -0.04 23.34 -2.66
CA LEU A 269 -0.56 22.94 -1.35
C LEU A 269 0.53 22.17 -0.59
N HIS A 270 1.09 22.76 0.47
CA HIS A 270 2.29 22.25 1.11
C HIS A 270 2.04 21.69 2.52
N GLY A 271 2.86 20.69 2.90
CA GLY A 271 2.88 20.11 4.23
C GLY A 271 1.55 19.51 4.68
N LEU A 272 1.36 19.39 5.99
CA LEU A 272 0.13 18.86 6.61
C LEU A 272 -1.08 19.76 6.33
N HIS A 273 -0.88 21.09 6.34
CA HIS A 273 -1.94 22.03 5.97
C HIS A 273 -2.51 21.77 4.57
N GLY A 274 -1.65 21.39 3.60
CA GLY A 274 -2.13 20.98 2.29
C GLY A 274 -2.94 19.68 2.29
N ASP A 275 -2.67 18.75 3.22
CA ASP A 275 -3.46 17.54 3.41
C ASP A 275 -4.85 17.87 3.97
N ASP A 276 -4.94 18.75 4.96
CA ASP A 276 -6.20 19.23 5.52
C ASP A 276 -7.08 19.90 4.44
N VAL A 277 -6.47 20.69 3.57
CA VAL A 277 -7.17 21.35 2.45
C VAL A 277 -7.78 20.31 1.50
N VAL A 278 -7.08 19.22 1.17
CA VAL A 278 -7.63 18.15 0.31
C VAL A 278 -8.87 17.51 0.95
N ILE A 279 -8.78 17.21 2.26
CA ILE A 279 -9.93 16.68 3.01
C ILE A 279 -11.09 17.68 2.98
N GLU A 280 -10.84 18.97 3.27
CA GLU A 280 -11.86 20.01 3.25
C GLU A 280 -12.52 20.17 1.88
N MET A 281 -11.77 20.15 0.78
CA MET A 281 -12.31 20.20 -0.58
C MET A 281 -13.27 19.03 -0.83
N THR A 282 -12.88 17.82 -0.41
CA THR A 282 -13.72 16.63 -0.53
C THR A 282 -14.99 16.73 0.33
N ARG A 283 -14.88 17.28 1.55
CA ARG A 283 -16.00 17.54 2.43
C ARG A 283 -16.96 18.58 1.85
N LYS A 284 -16.43 19.68 1.32
CA LYS A 284 -17.22 20.74 0.62
C LYS A 284 -17.96 20.18 -0.60
N ALA A 285 -17.38 19.19 -1.29
CA ALA A 285 -18.05 18.48 -2.38
C ALA A 285 -19.15 17.49 -1.92
N GLY A 286 -19.40 17.41 -0.60
CA GLY A 286 -20.54 16.73 0.00
C GLY A 286 -20.31 15.28 0.39
N TYR A 287 -19.05 14.81 0.52
CA TYR A 287 -18.79 13.53 1.15
C TYR A 287 -18.60 13.68 2.66
N THR A 288 -19.42 12.99 3.46
CA THR A 288 -19.42 13.06 4.93
C THR A 288 -18.99 11.76 5.62
N GLY A 289 -18.76 10.69 4.84
CA GLY A 289 -18.33 9.40 5.36
C GLY A 289 -16.86 9.37 5.88
N PRO A 290 -16.38 8.24 6.42
CA PRO A 290 -15.02 8.10 6.91
C PRO A 290 -14.00 8.34 5.80
N LEU A 291 -13.04 9.24 6.04
CA LEU A 291 -12.02 9.66 5.06
C LEU A 291 -10.75 10.09 5.79
N GLU A 292 -9.62 9.53 5.37
CA GLU A 292 -8.29 9.83 5.88
C GLU A 292 -7.32 10.18 4.74
N MET A 293 -6.33 11.03 5.04
CA MET A 293 -5.13 11.15 4.19
C MET A 293 -4.19 10.00 4.51
N GLY A 294 -3.74 9.29 3.48
CA GLY A 294 -2.74 8.25 3.65
C GLY A 294 -1.36 8.81 3.97
N TYR A 295 -0.61 8.09 4.79
CA TYR A 295 0.80 8.34 5.08
C TYR A 295 1.59 7.07 4.85
N ASP A 296 2.86 7.21 4.50
CA ASP A 296 3.75 6.07 4.33
C ASP A 296 3.78 5.23 5.62
N ARG A 297 3.62 3.93 5.48
CA ARG A 297 3.50 2.91 6.53
C ARG A 297 2.22 2.99 7.37
N MET A 298 1.21 3.77 6.95
CA MET A 298 -0.14 3.69 7.53
C MET A 298 -0.65 2.26 7.41
N ILE A 299 -1.20 1.76 8.50
CA ILE A 299 -1.80 0.42 8.56
C ILE A 299 -3.31 0.54 8.69
N ILE A 300 -4.03 -0.21 7.86
CA ILE A 300 -5.48 -0.34 7.93
C ILE A 300 -5.79 -1.82 8.18
N GLU A 301 -6.40 -2.11 9.31
CA GLU A 301 -6.86 -3.46 9.67
C GLU A 301 -8.36 -3.58 9.42
N ILE A 302 -8.74 -4.67 8.75
CA ILE A 302 -10.11 -4.94 8.30
C ILE A 302 -10.56 -6.27 8.90
N GLY A 303 -11.57 -6.19 9.72
CA GLY A 303 -12.27 -7.30 10.34
C GLY A 303 -13.76 -7.00 10.44
N SER A 304 -14.36 -7.18 11.57
CA SER A 304 -15.75 -6.74 11.83
C SER A 304 -15.91 -5.22 11.70
N SER A 305 -14.87 -4.45 12.04
CA SER A 305 -14.74 -3.01 11.75
C SER A 305 -13.45 -2.73 10.97
N VAL A 306 -13.26 -1.46 10.58
CA VAL A 306 -12.03 -0.97 9.95
C VAL A 306 -11.34 -0.04 10.93
N SER A 307 -10.06 -0.32 11.21
CA SER A 307 -9.21 0.49 12.09
C SER A 307 -8.01 1.02 11.30
N VAL A 308 -7.65 2.28 11.54
CA VAL A 308 -6.53 2.97 10.87
C VAL A 308 -5.56 3.47 11.92
N TYR A 309 -4.28 3.21 11.73
CA TYR A 309 -3.24 3.74 12.62
C TYR A 309 -1.89 3.91 11.91
N GLN A 310 -1.11 4.84 12.43
CA GLN A 310 0.25 5.12 12.00
C GLN A 310 1.22 4.48 13.01
N PRO A 311 2.03 3.51 12.61
CA PRO A 311 3.01 2.93 13.52
C PRO A 311 4.08 3.98 13.89
N THR A 312 4.44 4.00 15.17
CA THR A 312 5.55 4.82 15.65
C THR A 312 6.87 4.31 15.06
N VAL A 313 7.69 5.19 14.51
CA VAL A 313 9.04 4.82 14.03
C VAL A 313 9.93 4.60 15.25
N THR A 314 10.40 3.38 15.45
CA THR A 314 11.53 3.11 16.36
C THR A 314 12.79 2.97 15.52
N PHE A 315 13.83 3.76 15.82
CA PHE A 315 15.11 3.72 15.10
C PHE A 315 15.85 2.36 15.22
N ASN A 316 15.46 1.53 16.16
CA ASN A 316 16.01 0.19 16.38
C ASN A 316 15.07 -0.88 15.81
N LEU A 317 14.95 -0.95 14.49
CA LEU A 317 14.25 -2.05 13.84
C LEU A 317 15.06 -3.34 13.99
N PRO A 318 14.47 -4.47 14.42
CA PRO A 318 15.15 -5.76 14.38
C PRO A 318 15.47 -6.11 12.91
N ASP A 319 16.58 -6.76 12.69
CA ASP A 319 16.93 -7.32 11.38
C ASP A 319 16.01 -8.52 11.09
N LEU A 320 14.91 -8.27 10.40
CA LEU A 320 13.88 -9.28 10.12
C LEU A 320 14.28 -10.25 9.01
N ASP A 321 15.28 -9.87 8.20
CA ASP A 321 15.73 -10.64 7.03
C ASP A 321 17.12 -11.25 7.22
N LYS A 322 17.70 -11.15 8.44
CA LYS A 322 18.94 -11.79 8.78
C LYS A 322 18.71 -13.30 8.83
N LYS A 323 18.96 -13.98 7.74
CA LYS A 323 19.20 -15.41 7.77
C LYS A 323 20.62 -15.62 8.27
N GLU A 324 20.81 -16.57 9.17
CA GLU A 324 22.10 -17.14 9.57
C GLU A 324 22.81 -17.75 8.35
N ARG A 325 23.26 -16.88 7.44
CA ARG A 325 23.98 -17.30 6.22
C ARG A 325 25.44 -17.66 6.47
N TYR A 326 25.92 -17.38 7.66
CA TYR A 326 27.36 -17.48 7.97
C TYR A 326 27.68 -18.46 9.09
N GLU A 327 26.69 -19.18 9.61
CA GLU A 327 26.97 -20.32 10.48
C GLU A 327 26.95 -21.59 9.65
N ASN A 328 28.09 -21.86 8.97
CA ASN A 328 28.69 -23.17 8.66
C ASN A 328 29.89 -23.00 7.73
#